data_1945ba01ccc2f53bb7972b92db6e8294
#
_entry.id   1945ba01ccc2f53bb7972b92db6e8294
#
_cell.length_a   1.000
_cell.length_b   1.000
_cell.length_c   1.000
_cell.angle_alpha   90.00
_cell.angle_beta   90.00
_cell.angle_gamma   90.00
#
_symmetry.space_group_name_H-M   'P 1'
#
loop_
_entity.id
_entity.type
_entity.pdbx_description
1 polymer ?
#
loop_
_entity_poly.entity_id
_entity_poly.type
_entity_poly.pdbx_seq_one_letter_code
_entity_poly.pdbx_strand_id
1 'polypeptide(L)'
;MKYFAFLTFAIVITTSAFGQPVPAGDENIPYLMSFGPKASTSWGDDDFSQTFFFLIPKSFNQPLYIRVYDPDTGGTIDELDGVFDTKMTYSVYGGKECYTNKDAQETQPKGNYKSGNLLALKTFSDQPNYDNNWYTFGPFNPSEGEFVQKFDGYVFKVVCDGIAGDDGNLYRYYLSTKMDENKPVEGANAFAYEYSFRLYDNPVEVSHIYPYVDDRTISVKLSNFDWDSDGFIRTVSVARKGQLSKVSDEDNWVEDEFKIFDEEKNTSLDIQFIKRKTSPVKNNNVVVNVRNQYGELLPFYVIPIGGVPKYKYEVASKRKVK
;
A
#
# COMPACT_ATOMS: atom_id res chain seq x y z
N MET A 1 12.01 -0.16 -62.61
CA MET A 1 12.34 0.11 -61.20
C MET A 1 11.03 0.37 -60.45
N LYS A 2 10.59 -0.58 -59.58
CA LYS A 2 9.38 -0.46 -58.77
C LYS A 2 9.85 -0.14 -57.32
N TYR A 3 9.54 1.06 -56.82
CA TYR A 3 9.80 1.42 -55.44
C TYR A 3 8.73 0.84 -54.55
N PHE A 4 9.08 -0.09 -53.65
CA PHE A 4 8.22 -0.56 -52.56
C PHE A 4 8.41 0.38 -51.38
N ALA A 5 7.41 1.18 -51.07
CA ALA A 5 7.39 2.01 -49.85
C ALA A 5 6.97 1.11 -48.68
N PHE A 6 7.90 0.86 -47.75
CA PHE A 6 7.58 0.23 -46.48
C PHE A 6 6.96 1.30 -45.55
N LEU A 7 5.66 1.15 -45.28
CA LEU A 7 4.94 1.95 -44.30
C LEU A 7 5.16 1.30 -42.93
N THR A 8 6.06 1.85 -42.12
CA THR A 8 6.27 1.43 -40.73
C THR A 8 5.12 1.98 -39.88
N PHE A 9 4.21 1.12 -39.47
CA PHE A 9 3.14 1.43 -38.53
C PHE A 9 3.74 1.41 -37.12
N ALA A 10 4.02 2.59 -36.54
CA ALA A 10 4.39 2.73 -35.14
C ALA A 10 3.13 2.52 -34.29
N ILE A 11 3.00 1.35 -33.67
CA ILE A 11 1.97 1.11 -32.65
C ILE A 11 2.41 1.89 -31.41
N VAL A 12 1.81 3.05 -31.19
CA VAL A 12 1.88 3.77 -29.92
C VAL A 12 1.00 2.99 -28.95
N ILE A 13 1.62 2.15 -28.11
CA ILE A 13 0.94 1.56 -26.96
C ILE A 13 0.75 2.70 -25.95
N THR A 14 -0.43 3.31 -25.98
CA THR A 14 -0.87 4.18 -24.88
C THR A 14 -1.13 3.28 -23.68
N THR A 15 -0.18 3.21 -22.76
CA THR A 15 -0.47 2.68 -21.42
C THR A 15 -1.48 3.63 -20.80
N SER A 16 -2.71 3.17 -20.68
CA SER A 16 -3.74 3.90 -19.91
C SER A 16 -3.22 4.00 -18.48
N ALA A 17 -2.89 5.21 -18.04
CA ALA A 17 -2.61 5.48 -16.66
C ALA A 17 -3.94 5.26 -15.91
N PHE A 18 -4.12 4.07 -15.34
CA PHE A 18 -5.24 3.81 -14.46
C PHE A 18 -5.07 4.65 -13.21
N GLY A 19 -6.18 5.16 -12.71
CA GLY A 19 -6.26 6.00 -11.54
C GLY A 19 -5.58 5.40 -10.32
N GLN A 20 -5.36 6.24 -9.33
CA GLN A 20 -4.61 5.95 -8.12
C GLN A 20 -5.53 5.68 -6.92
N PRO A 21 -6.36 4.60 -6.95
CA PRO A 21 -6.93 4.11 -5.72
C PRO A 21 -5.82 3.53 -4.84
N VAL A 22 -5.98 3.64 -3.54
CA VAL A 22 -5.16 2.96 -2.52
C VAL A 22 -6.13 2.23 -1.60
N PRO A 23 -6.14 0.92 -1.61
CA PRO A 23 -5.37 -0.01 -2.42
C PRO A 23 -5.71 0.03 -3.92
N ALA A 24 -4.73 -0.32 -4.78
CA ALA A 24 -4.94 -0.40 -6.22
C ALA A 24 -5.65 -1.70 -6.65
N GLY A 25 -6.18 -1.72 -7.86
CA GLY A 25 -6.86 -2.91 -8.40
C GLY A 25 -5.97 -4.15 -8.46
N ASP A 26 -4.68 -3.98 -8.79
CA ASP A 26 -3.71 -5.08 -8.85
C ASP A 26 -3.31 -5.62 -7.46
N GLU A 27 -3.54 -4.86 -6.38
CA GLU A 27 -3.34 -5.32 -5.01
C GLU A 27 -4.47 -6.25 -4.55
N ASN A 28 -5.66 -6.11 -5.14
CA ASN A 28 -6.84 -6.88 -4.79
C ASN A 28 -7.11 -6.91 -3.27
N ILE A 29 -6.97 -5.74 -2.64
CA ILE A 29 -7.24 -5.49 -1.23
C ILE A 29 -8.54 -4.67 -1.14
N PRO A 30 -9.55 -5.12 -0.37
CA PRO A 30 -10.81 -4.38 -0.28
C PRO A 30 -10.67 -3.07 0.48
N TYR A 31 -9.97 -3.06 1.60
CA TYR A 31 -9.84 -1.90 2.48
C TYR A 31 -8.48 -1.88 3.19
N LEU A 32 -7.95 -0.69 3.40
CA LEU A 32 -7.01 -0.41 4.49
C LEU A 32 -7.78 -0.43 5.80
N MET A 33 -7.07 -0.59 6.91
CA MET A 33 -7.70 -0.49 8.22
C MET A 33 -6.79 0.14 9.26
N SER A 34 -7.40 0.76 10.25
CA SER A 34 -6.74 1.24 11.46
C SER A 34 -7.72 1.21 12.62
N PHE A 35 -7.24 0.92 13.80
CA PHE A 35 -8.06 0.75 14.99
C PHE A 35 -7.99 1.96 15.92
N GLY A 36 -8.95 2.03 16.81
CA GLY A 36 -8.89 2.91 17.98
C GLY A 36 -7.81 2.45 18.97
N PRO A 37 -7.22 3.35 19.78
CA PRO A 37 -6.08 3.03 20.65
C PRO A 37 -6.43 2.13 21.84
N LYS A 38 -7.65 1.71 21.99
CA LYS A 38 -8.11 0.75 23.00
C LYS A 38 -8.48 -0.60 22.40
N ALA A 39 -8.40 -0.75 21.09
CA ALA A 39 -8.68 -2.01 20.43
C ALA A 39 -7.74 -3.11 20.92
N SER A 40 -8.26 -4.35 20.91
CA SER A 40 -7.41 -5.50 21.18
C SER A 40 -6.40 -5.69 20.07
N THR A 41 -5.14 -5.98 20.41
CA THR A 41 -4.10 -6.31 19.44
C THR A 41 -4.43 -7.53 18.61
N SER A 42 -5.29 -8.43 19.11
CA SER A 42 -5.81 -9.58 18.35
C SER A 42 -6.77 -9.22 17.20
N TRP A 43 -6.99 -7.93 16.93
CA TRP A 43 -7.84 -7.46 15.83
C TRP A 43 -7.05 -6.98 14.60
N GLY A 44 -5.73 -7.03 14.65
CA GLY A 44 -4.88 -6.79 13.49
C GLY A 44 -4.29 -5.40 13.40
N ASP A 45 -4.12 -4.74 14.52
CA ASP A 45 -3.31 -3.50 14.62
C ASP A 45 -2.60 -3.46 15.97
N ASP A 46 -1.34 -3.05 16.01
CA ASP A 46 -0.55 -2.96 17.23
C ASP A 46 -0.08 -1.52 17.55
N ASP A 47 -0.33 -0.55 16.67
CA ASP A 47 0.12 0.83 16.82
C ASP A 47 -0.94 1.92 16.58
N PHE A 48 -2.13 1.54 16.10
CA PHE A 48 -3.29 2.42 15.87
C PHE A 48 -3.08 3.50 14.82
N SER A 49 -2.11 3.33 13.92
CA SER A 49 -1.72 4.35 12.97
C SER A 49 -1.28 3.74 11.65
N GLN A 50 -1.60 4.41 10.55
CA GLN A 50 -1.11 4.01 9.24
C GLN A 50 -0.68 5.24 8.43
N THR A 51 0.49 5.14 7.78
CA THR A 51 1.08 6.23 7.02
C THR A 51 1.23 5.87 5.55
N PHE A 52 0.67 6.70 4.66
CA PHE A 52 0.83 6.61 3.22
C PHE A 52 1.51 7.83 2.64
N PHE A 53 2.32 7.60 1.61
CA PHE A 53 2.98 8.63 0.83
C PHE A 53 2.43 8.67 -0.58
N PHE A 54 2.14 9.87 -1.08
CA PHE A 54 1.67 10.12 -2.44
C PHE A 54 2.77 10.85 -3.21
N LEU A 55 3.25 10.22 -4.25
CA LEU A 55 4.30 10.74 -5.11
C LEU A 55 3.68 11.37 -6.35
N ILE A 56 3.93 12.66 -6.53
CA ILE A 56 3.43 13.47 -7.64
C ILE A 56 4.59 13.80 -8.57
N PRO A 57 4.53 13.49 -9.86
CA PRO A 57 5.58 13.85 -10.80
C PRO A 57 5.83 15.37 -10.83
N LYS A 58 7.08 15.79 -10.91
CA LYS A 58 7.45 17.21 -11.03
C LYS A 58 6.79 17.92 -12.21
N SER A 59 6.47 17.19 -13.28
CA SER A 59 5.80 17.73 -14.46
C SER A 59 4.34 18.05 -14.23
N PHE A 60 3.71 17.49 -13.18
CA PHE A 60 2.32 17.77 -12.86
C PHE A 60 2.19 19.11 -12.15
N ASN A 61 1.30 19.99 -12.65
CA ASN A 61 1.20 21.38 -12.20
C ASN A 61 -0.25 21.85 -11.94
N GLN A 62 -1.20 20.92 -11.91
CA GLN A 62 -2.59 21.24 -11.60
C GLN A 62 -2.85 21.00 -10.10
N PRO A 63 -3.91 21.64 -9.53
CA PRO A 63 -4.36 21.30 -8.19
C PRO A 63 -4.70 19.81 -8.06
N LEU A 64 -4.38 19.24 -6.91
CA LEU A 64 -4.69 17.86 -6.58
C LEU A 64 -5.49 17.76 -5.28
N TYR A 65 -6.14 16.63 -5.11
CA TYR A 65 -6.98 16.32 -3.97
C TYR A 65 -6.64 14.94 -3.45
N ILE A 66 -6.63 14.78 -2.14
CA ILE A 66 -6.54 13.47 -1.48
C ILE A 66 -7.92 13.17 -0.92
N ARG A 67 -8.51 12.09 -1.41
CA ARG A 67 -9.85 11.66 -1.03
C ARG A 67 -9.76 10.42 -0.15
N VAL A 68 -10.60 10.38 0.87
CA VAL A 68 -10.74 9.23 1.78
C VAL A 68 -12.17 8.73 1.66
N TYR A 69 -12.33 7.46 1.36
CA TYR A 69 -13.60 6.76 1.33
C TYR A 69 -13.84 6.15 2.69
N ASP A 70 -15.03 6.34 3.25
CA ASP A 70 -15.44 5.85 4.55
C ASP A 70 -14.48 6.26 5.67
N PRO A 71 -14.29 7.57 5.92
CA PRO A 71 -13.27 8.05 6.86
C PRO A 71 -13.71 7.99 8.32
N ASP A 72 -15.00 7.84 8.60
CA ASP A 72 -15.54 7.73 9.94
C ASP A 72 -15.59 6.28 10.42
N THR A 73 -15.85 6.07 11.67
CA THR A 73 -16.02 4.73 12.23
C THR A 73 -17.48 4.52 12.54
N GLY A 74 -18.12 3.66 11.75
CA GLY A 74 -19.55 3.44 11.80
C GLY A 74 -20.07 2.58 10.65
N GLY A 75 -21.38 2.54 10.47
CA GLY A 75 -22.00 1.89 9.32
C GLY A 75 -21.88 0.37 9.30
N THR A 76 -21.61 -0.19 8.12
CA THR A 76 -21.72 -1.64 7.87
C THR A 76 -20.43 -2.32 7.47
N ILE A 77 -19.38 -1.56 7.14
CA ILE A 77 -18.11 -2.15 6.71
C ILE A 77 -17.08 -2.20 7.84
N ASP A 78 -17.20 -1.33 8.82
CA ASP A 78 -16.30 -1.22 9.94
C ASP A 78 -16.45 -2.35 10.97
N GLU A 79 -15.43 -2.54 11.77
CA GLU A 79 -15.43 -3.52 12.86
C GLU A 79 -15.86 -2.88 14.17
N LEU A 80 -16.95 -3.39 14.70
CA LEU A 80 -17.56 -2.90 15.93
C LEU A 80 -17.16 -3.74 17.15
N ASP A 81 -16.68 -3.09 18.21
CA ASP A 81 -16.61 -3.66 19.55
C ASP A 81 -17.62 -2.96 20.50
N GLY A 82 -18.78 -3.57 20.68
CA GLY A 82 -19.83 -3.04 21.55
C GLY A 82 -20.65 -1.90 20.93
N VAL A 83 -20.18 -0.67 21.01
CA VAL A 83 -20.84 0.54 20.44
C VAL A 83 -19.77 1.39 19.78
N PHE A 84 -20.00 1.87 18.58
CA PHE A 84 -19.04 2.74 17.90
C PHE A 84 -18.66 3.97 18.75
N ASP A 85 -17.43 3.99 19.26
CA ASP A 85 -16.90 5.10 20.05
C ASP A 85 -15.54 5.58 19.53
N THR A 86 -15.03 4.97 18.48
CA THR A 86 -13.73 5.28 17.89
C THR A 86 -13.73 6.61 17.17
N LYS A 87 -12.60 7.29 17.27
CA LYS A 87 -12.32 8.52 16.54
C LYS A 87 -11.03 8.38 15.77
N MET A 88 -11.14 8.62 14.47
CA MET A 88 -10.02 8.60 13.53
C MET A 88 -9.65 10.01 13.12
N THR A 89 -8.36 10.30 13.04
CA THR A 89 -7.85 11.58 12.53
C THR A 89 -7.00 11.34 11.29
N TYR A 90 -7.37 11.97 10.20
CA TYR A 90 -6.56 12.01 8.98
C TYR A 90 -5.84 13.34 8.90
N SER A 91 -4.52 13.28 8.73
CA SER A 91 -3.67 14.46 8.65
C SER A 91 -2.85 14.41 7.37
N VAL A 92 -2.87 15.48 6.59
CA VAL A 92 -2.10 15.62 5.34
C VAL A 92 -0.92 16.53 5.59
N TYR A 93 0.27 16.05 5.28
CA TYR A 93 1.53 16.79 5.42
C TYR A 93 2.21 16.97 4.07
N GLY A 94 2.97 18.06 3.96
CA GLY A 94 3.84 18.38 2.84
C GLY A 94 5.09 19.12 3.31
N GLY A 95 5.82 19.75 2.36
CA GLY A 95 7.00 20.56 2.66
C GLY A 95 8.19 19.76 3.22
N LYS A 96 9.21 20.50 3.67
CA LYS A 96 10.47 19.92 4.12
C LYS A 96 10.30 18.88 5.23
N GLU A 97 11.00 17.77 5.12
CA GLU A 97 10.99 16.64 6.07
C GLU A 97 9.66 15.84 6.13
N CYS A 98 8.73 16.14 5.25
CA CYS A 98 7.49 15.37 5.16
C CYS A 98 7.78 13.87 4.90
N TYR A 99 8.71 13.57 4.01
CA TYR A 99 9.16 12.23 3.66
C TYR A 99 10.57 11.92 4.17
N THR A 100 11.51 12.90 4.07
CA THR A 100 12.93 12.66 4.34
C THR A 100 13.28 12.58 5.82
N ASN A 101 12.38 12.96 6.73
CA ASN A 101 12.55 12.67 8.14
C ASN A 101 12.48 11.14 8.38
N LYS A 102 13.48 10.60 9.07
CA LYS A 102 13.57 9.15 9.32
C LYS A 102 12.36 8.61 10.10
N ASP A 103 11.83 9.40 11.05
CA ASP A 103 10.69 8.99 11.87
C ASP A 103 9.38 8.94 11.05
N ALA A 104 9.33 9.62 9.88
CA ALA A 104 8.18 9.59 8.99
C ALA A 104 7.99 8.24 8.28
N GLN A 105 9.03 7.40 8.25
CA GLN A 105 9.03 6.11 7.56
C GLN A 105 8.98 4.92 8.53
N GLU A 106 8.92 5.18 9.84
CA GLU A 106 8.83 4.12 10.85
C GLU A 106 7.44 3.48 10.86
N THR A 107 7.40 2.21 11.20
CA THR A 107 6.18 1.42 11.22
C THR A 107 5.39 1.63 12.51
N GLN A 108 6.07 1.92 13.62
CA GLN A 108 5.43 2.29 14.88
C GLN A 108 5.56 3.79 15.10
N PRO A 109 4.44 4.54 15.22
CA PRO A 109 4.47 5.98 15.31
C PRO A 109 5.11 6.46 16.61
N LYS A 110 6.32 7.01 16.49
CA LYS A 110 7.09 7.61 17.59
C LYS A 110 8.00 8.70 17.04
N GLY A 111 8.52 9.52 17.97
CA GLY A 111 9.36 10.64 17.56
C GLY A 111 8.58 11.64 16.69
N ASN A 112 9.18 12.07 15.59
CA ASN A 112 8.62 13.08 14.69
C ASN A 112 7.94 12.47 13.45
N TYR A 113 7.15 11.40 13.62
CA TYR A 113 6.44 10.77 12.48
C TYR A 113 5.46 11.72 11.77
N LYS A 114 4.93 12.73 12.48
CA LYS A 114 4.14 13.86 11.95
C LYS A 114 4.98 15.01 11.41
N SER A 115 6.21 14.74 10.98
CA SER A 115 7.11 15.70 10.36
C SER A 115 6.56 16.28 9.06
N GLY A 116 7.07 17.45 8.66
CA GLY A 116 6.58 18.23 7.54
C GLY A 116 5.62 19.34 7.99
N ASN A 117 5.08 20.06 7.03
CA ASN A 117 4.07 21.10 7.26
C ASN A 117 2.68 20.45 7.26
N LEU A 118 1.89 20.63 8.30
CA LEU A 118 0.50 20.22 8.33
C LEU A 118 -0.30 21.09 7.33
N LEU A 119 -0.86 20.48 6.31
CA LEU A 119 -1.64 21.14 5.26
C LEU A 119 -3.14 21.04 5.52
N ALA A 120 -3.60 19.91 6.03
CA ALA A 120 -4.99 19.66 6.37
C ALA A 120 -5.10 18.60 7.47
N LEU A 121 -6.17 18.70 8.25
CA LEU A 121 -6.50 17.73 9.31
C LEU A 121 -8.03 17.66 9.45
N LYS A 122 -8.54 16.46 9.63
CA LYS A 122 -9.93 16.22 9.98
C LYS A 122 -10.05 14.99 10.88
N THR A 123 -10.82 15.15 11.95
CA THR A 123 -11.21 14.05 12.84
C THR A 123 -12.65 13.63 12.49
N PHE A 124 -12.86 12.32 12.47
CA PHE A 124 -14.13 11.67 12.28
C PHE A 124 -14.46 10.81 13.51
N SER A 125 -15.74 10.59 13.73
CA SER A 125 -16.31 9.66 14.70
C SER A 125 -17.47 8.97 13.99
N ASP A 126 -18.38 8.31 14.66
CA ASP A 126 -19.62 7.79 14.07
C ASP A 126 -20.40 8.96 13.45
N GLN A 127 -20.35 9.07 12.15
CA GLN A 127 -20.91 10.16 11.34
C GLN A 127 -21.57 9.60 10.07
N PRO A 128 -22.84 9.16 10.11
CA PRO A 128 -23.53 8.44 9.03
C PRO A 128 -23.50 9.12 7.65
N ASN A 129 -23.18 10.42 7.57
CA ASN A 129 -23.02 11.13 6.31
C ASN A 129 -21.77 10.72 5.54
N TYR A 130 -20.81 10.08 6.21
CA TYR A 130 -19.54 9.61 5.61
C TYR A 130 -19.53 8.10 5.42
N ASP A 131 -20.47 7.36 6.00
CA ASP A 131 -20.62 5.92 5.72
C ASP A 131 -20.69 5.67 4.21
N ASN A 132 -19.78 4.89 3.69
CA ASN A 132 -19.68 4.58 2.26
C ASN A 132 -19.55 5.80 1.34
N ASN A 133 -19.06 6.93 1.85
CA ASN A 133 -18.92 8.19 1.14
C ASN A 133 -17.46 8.71 1.14
N TRP A 134 -17.17 9.58 0.18
CA TRP A 134 -15.88 10.22 0.05
C TRP A 134 -15.80 11.54 0.81
N TYR A 135 -14.78 11.71 1.63
CA TYR A 135 -14.32 13.01 2.10
C TYR A 135 -13.10 13.46 1.27
N THR A 136 -12.97 14.76 1.04
CA THR A 136 -11.92 15.30 0.15
C THR A 136 -11.12 16.38 0.84
N PHE A 137 -9.80 16.18 0.92
CA PHE A 137 -8.81 17.17 1.33
C PHE A 137 -8.26 17.91 0.12
N GLY A 138 -7.95 19.19 0.28
CA GLY A 138 -7.40 20.05 -0.77
C GLY A 138 -8.36 21.17 -1.19
N PRO A 139 -8.08 21.90 -2.30
CA PRO A 139 -7.02 21.62 -3.26
C PRO A 139 -5.62 21.86 -2.69
N PHE A 140 -4.66 21.04 -3.13
CA PHE A 140 -3.24 21.24 -2.85
C PHE A 140 -2.51 21.58 -4.14
N ASN A 141 -1.50 22.47 -4.05
CA ASN A 141 -0.57 22.67 -5.14
C ASN A 141 0.53 21.57 -5.04
N PRO A 142 0.94 20.94 -6.14
CA PRO A 142 1.99 19.92 -6.09
C PRO A 142 3.26 20.36 -5.35
N SER A 143 3.67 21.62 -5.48
CA SER A 143 4.84 22.18 -4.79
C SER A 143 4.69 22.35 -3.27
N GLU A 144 3.51 22.12 -2.69
CA GLU A 144 3.34 22.03 -1.24
C GLU A 144 3.84 20.70 -0.69
N GLY A 145 4.01 19.67 -1.52
CA GLY A 145 4.71 18.44 -1.15
C GLY A 145 6.21 18.67 -0.95
N GLU A 146 6.91 17.70 -0.36
CA GLU A 146 8.38 17.70 -0.30
C GLU A 146 8.96 17.28 -1.64
N PHE A 147 9.80 18.14 -2.24
CA PHE A 147 10.54 17.73 -3.44
C PHE A 147 11.63 16.72 -3.09
N VAL A 148 11.54 15.53 -3.66
CA VAL A 148 12.47 14.43 -3.41
C VAL A 148 13.23 14.10 -4.69
N GLN A 149 14.51 14.43 -4.70
CA GLN A 149 15.37 14.32 -5.92
C GLN A 149 15.40 12.91 -6.51
N LYS A 150 15.44 11.87 -5.67
CA LYS A 150 15.48 10.48 -6.14
C LYS A 150 14.23 10.05 -6.92
N PHE A 151 13.11 10.75 -6.71
CA PHE A 151 11.83 10.50 -7.38
C PHE A 151 11.56 11.48 -8.52
N ASP A 152 12.36 12.56 -8.65
CA ASP A 152 12.07 13.73 -9.49
C ASP A 152 10.60 14.20 -9.34
N GLY A 153 10.13 14.27 -8.09
CA GLY A 153 8.72 14.53 -7.79
C GLY A 153 8.51 15.07 -6.37
N TYR A 154 7.26 15.42 -6.11
CA TYR A 154 6.81 15.93 -4.82
C TYR A 154 6.11 14.83 -4.03
N VAL A 155 6.38 14.75 -2.73
CA VAL A 155 5.79 13.75 -1.84
C VAL A 155 4.90 14.43 -0.81
N PHE A 156 3.66 13.97 -0.72
CA PHE A 156 2.74 14.25 0.36
C PHE A 156 2.66 13.02 1.27
N LYS A 157 2.40 13.25 2.56
CA LYS A 157 2.19 12.18 3.54
C LYS A 157 0.79 12.31 4.11
N VAL A 158 0.09 11.18 4.20
CA VAL A 158 -1.17 11.08 4.96
C VAL A 158 -0.95 10.15 6.14
N VAL A 159 -1.32 10.61 7.30
CA VAL A 159 -1.31 9.80 8.53
C VAL A 159 -2.75 9.64 8.97
N CYS A 160 -3.19 8.40 9.12
CA CYS A 160 -4.43 8.00 9.77
C CYS A 160 -4.08 7.58 11.20
N ASP A 161 -4.66 8.21 12.21
CA ASP A 161 -4.45 7.88 13.62
C ASP A 161 -5.78 7.58 14.30
N GLY A 162 -5.89 6.47 14.98
CA GLY A 162 -6.90 6.20 16.00
C GLY A 162 -6.58 7.01 17.26
N ILE A 163 -7.49 7.89 17.68
CA ILE A 163 -7.25 8.78 18.84
C ILE A 163 -8.17 8.50 20.02
N ALA A 164 -9.20 7.68 19.84
CA ALA A 164 -10.11 7.20 20.88
C ALA A 164 -10.81 5.94 20.41
N GLY A 165 -11.39 5.16 21.34
CA GLY A 165 -12.22 4.00 21.07
C GLY A 165 -11.43 2.72 20.79
N ASP A 166 -12.15 1.67 20.42
CA ASP A 166 -11.67 0.30 20.22
C ASP A 166 -12.19 -0.37 18.94
N ASP A 167 -12.98 0.34 18.14
CA ASP A 167 -13.46 -0.16 16.86
C ASP A 167 -12.41 -0.06 15.75
N GLY A 168 -12.58 -0.83 14.69
CA GLY A 168 -11.74 -0.80 13.49
C GLY A 168 -12.40 -0.04 12.34
N ASN A 169 -11.69 0.93 11.80
CA ASN A 169 -12.10 1.73 10.63
C ASN A 169 -11.51 1.15 9.35
N LEU A 170 -12.36 0.89 8.37
CA LEU A 170 -12.01 0.36 7.05
C LEU A 170 -12.19 1.43 5.97
N TYR A 171 -11.09 1.84 5.35
CA TYR A 171 -11.09 2.97 4.44
C TYR A 171 -10.27 2.73 3.17
N ARG A 172 -10.34 3.67 2.24
CA ARG A 172 -9.50 3.71 1.03
C ARG A 172 -9.10 5.13 0.72
N TYR A 173 -7.97 5.29 0.03
CA TYR A 173 -7.61 6.60 -0.52
C TYR A 173 -7.81 6.66 -2.02
N TYR A 174 -7.90 7.88 -2.52
CA TYR A 174 -7.78 8.17 -3.93
C TYR A 174 -7.08 9.52 -4.14
N LEU A 175 -6.01 9.52 -4.94
CA LEU A 175 -5.36 10.74 -5.37
C LEU A 175 -6.02 11.25 -6.65
N SER A 176 -6.68 12.42 -6.57
CA SER A 176 -7.54 12.92 -7.63
C SER A 176 -7.14 14.31 -8.14
N THR A 177 -7.40 14.57 -9.42
CA THR A 177 -7.38 15.92 -10.00
C THR A 177 -8.69 16.66 -9.83
N LYS A 178 -9.70 16.04 -9.19
CA LYS A 178 -11.03 16.60 -8.97
C LYS A 178 -11.46 16.45 -7.51
N MET A 179 -12.24 17.39 -7.04
CA MET A 179 -12.76 17.41 -5.68
C MET A 179 -13.88 16.37 -5.47
N ASP A 180 -14.72 16.19 -6.44
CA ASP A 180 -16.01 15.49 -6.36
C ASP A 180 -16.05 14.16 -7.12
N GLU A 181 -14.99 13.84 -7.88
CA GLU A 181 -14.86 12.57 -8.60
C GLU A 181 -13.46 11.97 -8.47
N ASN A 182 -13.35 10.67 -8.68
CA ASN A 182 -12.08 9.94 -8.71
C ASN A 182 -11.45 10.03 -10.09
N LYS A 183 -10.65 11.06 -10.32
CA LYS A 183 -9.94 11.29 -11.57
C LYS A 183 -8.43 11.27 -11.33
N PRO A 184 -7.67 10.34 -11.94
CA PRO A 184 -6.27 10.11 -11.59
C PRO A 184 -5.36 11.30 -11.87
N VAL A 185 -4.28 11.38 -11.11
CA VAL A 185 -3.10 12.22 -11.38
C VAL A 185 -2.15 11.40 -12.24
N GLU A 186 -1.92 11.81 -13.49
CA GLU A 186 -1.08 11.08 -14.43
C GLU A 186 0.36 10.96 -13.93
N GLY A 187 0.90 9.75 -13.96
CA GLY A 187 2.26 9.42 -13.52
C GLY A 187 2.50 9.45 -12.02
N ALA A 188 1.48 9.73 -11.22
CA ALA A 188 1.62 9.64 -9.76
C ALA A 188 1.64 8.18 -9.29
N ASN A 189 2.16 7.95 -8.07
CA ASN A 189 2.13 6.67 -7.38
C ASN A 189 1.85 6.90 -5.89
N ALA A 190 1.47 5.86 -5.18
CA ALA A 190 1.42 5.87 -3.72
C ALA A 190 2.26 4.72 -3.17
N PHE A 191 2.72 4.87 -1.93
CA PHE A 191 3.47 3.82 -1.26
C PHE A 191 3.37 3.97 0.26
N ALA A 192 3.60 2.87 0.96
CA ALA A 192 3.76 2.80 2.41
C ALA A 192 4.98 1.95 2.75
N TYR A 193 5.38 1.94 4.01
CA TYR A 193 6.44 1.07 4.54
C TYR A 193 5.89 -0.06 5.40
N GLU A 194 4.66 0.09 5.81
CA GLU A 194 3.84 -0.91 6.44
C GLU A 194 2.43 -0.84 5.85
N TYR A 195 1.80 -1.96 5.76
CA TYR A 195 0.44 -2.10 5.26
C TYR A 195 -0.39 -2.81 6.32
N SER A 196 -1.44 -2.14 6.80
CA SER A 196 -2.49 -2.72 7.62
C SER A 196 -3.78 -2.77 6.80
N PHE A 197 -4.30 -3.96 6.55
CA PHE A 197 -5.41 -4.14 5.62
C PHE A 197 -6.29 -5.33 5.93
N ARG A 198 -7.53 -5.28 5.44
CA ARG A 198 -8.50 -6.35 5.43
C ARG A 198 -8.35 -7.19 4.16
N LEU A 199 -8.47 -8.51 4.26
CA LEU A 199 -8.60 -9.40 3.11
C LEU A 199 -10.06 -9.64 2.74
N TYR A 200 -10.28 -10.08 1.49
CA TYR A 200 -11.58 -10.61 1.11
C TYR A 200 -11.87 -11.91 1.86
N ASP A 201 -13.14 -12.11 2.25
CA ASP A 201 -13.59 -13.37 2.85
C ASP A 201 -13.54 -14.55 1.87
N ASN A 202 -13.57 -14.27 0.56
CA ASN A 202 -13.56 -15.28 -0.47
C ASN A 202 -12.15 -15.86 -0.68
N PRO A 203 -11.91 -17.18 -0.43
CA PRO A 203 -10.57 -17.78 -0.53
C PRO A 203 -10.02 -17.90 -1.97
N VAL A 204 -10.76 -17.51 -3.01
CA VAL A 204 -10.24 -17.43 -4.37
C VAL A 204 -9.65 -16.04 -4.68
N GLU A 205 -9.98 -15.05 -3.87
CA GLU A 205 -9.36 -13.73 -3.94
C GLU A 205 -7.98 -13.77 -3.27
N VAL A 206 -6.97 -13.34 -3.99
CA VAL A 206 -5.60 -13.26 -3.51
C VAL A 206 -5.23 -11.79 -3.39
N SER A 207 -4.85 -11.35 -2.20
CA SER A 207 -4.36 -10.00 -2.00
C SER A 207 -2.85 -9.93 -2.23
N HIS A 208 -2.36 -8.81 -2.74
CA HIS A 208 -1.00 -8.61 -3.19
C HIS A 208 -0.42 -7.32 -2.62
N ILE A 209 0.84 -7.35 -2.22
CA ILE A 209 1.63 -6.14 -1.92
C ILE A 209 2.97 -6.21 -2.66
N TYR A 210 3.54 -5.05 -2.97
CA TYR A 210 4.67 -4.96 -3.89
C TYR A 210 5.86 -4.22 -3.28
N PRO A 211 6.63 -4.85 -2.33
CA PRO A 211 7.86 -4.25 -1.81
C PRO A 211 8.89 -4.11 -2.92
N TYR A 212 9.49 -2.92 -3.03
CA TYR A 212 10.53 -2.65 -4.00
C TYR A 212 11.90 -2.99 -3.44
N VAL A 213 12.67 -3.78 -4.19
CA VAL A 213 14.03 -4.22 -3.85
C VAL A 213 15.03 -3.38 -4.63
N ASP A 214 15.86 -2.61 -3.93
CA ASP A 214 16.92 -1.82 -4.55
C ASP A 214 18.17 -2.68 -4.89
N ASP A 215 19.16 -2.09 -5.54
CA ASP A 215 20.40 -2.76 -5.96
C ASP A 215 21.31 -3.16 -4.78
N ARG A 216 21.16 -2.54 -3.59
CA ARG A 216 21.93 -2.82 -2.39
C ARG A 216 21.37 -3.98 -1.57
N THR A 217 20.13 -4.36 -1.82
CA THR A 217 19.41 -5.38 -1.05
C THR A 217 19.92 -6.79 -1.43
N ILE A 218 20.36 -7.55 -0.44
CA ILE A 218 20.84 -8.94 -0.60
C ILE A 218 20.01 -9.97 0.17
N SER A 219 19.31 -9.54 1.20
CA SER A 219 18.28 -10.32 1.88
C SER A 219 17.17 -9.40 2.38
N VAL A 220 16.00 -9.97 2.57
CA VAL A 220 14.86 -9.28 3.16
C VAL A 220 14.27 -10.11 4.29
N LYS A 221 13.76 -9.40 5.29
CA LYS A 221 12.99 -9.94 6.39
C LYS A 221 11.54 -9.46 6.21
N LEU A 222 10.65 -10.40 5.93
CA LEU A 222 9.21 -10.22 5.90
C LEU A 222 8.67 -10.41 7.32
N SER A 223 8.05 -9.39 7.87
CA SER A 223 7.36 -9.44 9.15
C SER A 223 5.87 -9.33 8.92
N ASN A 224 5.08 -10.19 9.55
CA ASN A 224 3.62 -10.13 9.50
C ASN A 224 3.02 -10.37 10.89
N PHE A 225 1.83 -9.80 11.10
CA PHE A 225 1.12 -9.81 12.36
C PHE A 225 -0.36 -10.07 12.09
N ASP A 226 -1.02 -10.79 12.98
CA ASP A 226 -2.45 -11.04 13.00
C ASP A 226 -3.05 -11.69 11.73
N TRP A 227 -2.30 -12.61 11.09
CA TRP A 227 -2.82 -13.43 10.00
C TRP A 227 -3.57 -14.68 10.47
N ASP A 228 -3.64 -14.94 11.78
CA ASP A 228 -4.40 -16.00 12.48
C ASP A 228 -4.15 -17.43 11.99
N SER A 229 -3.00 -17.69 11.38
CA SER A 229 -2.74 -18.99 10.72
C SER A 229 -3.80 -19.40 9.68
N ASP A 230 -4.66 -18.48 9.24
CA ASP A 230 -5.83 -18.75 8.39
C ASP A 230 -5.51 -18.86 6.90
N GLY A 231 -4.26 -18.70 6.54
CA GLY A 231 -3.88 -18.72 5.15
C GLY A 231 -2.42 -19.04 4.90
N PHE A 232 -1.93 -18.55 3.78
CA PHE A 232 -0.57 -18.70 3.32
C PHE A 232 -0.05 -17.34 2.86
N ILE A 233 1.21 -17.06 3.16
CA ILE A 233 1.96 -15.97 2.55
C ILE A 233 2.91 -16.58 1.52
N ARG A 234 2.85 -16.08 0.29
CA ARG A 234 3.67 -16.60 -0.81
C ARG A 234 4.35 -15.46 -1.55
N THR A 235 5.66 -15.53 -1.72
CA THR A 235 6.42 -14.55 -2.50
C THR A 235 6.64 -15.06 -3.92
N VAL A 236 6.27 -14.26 -4.91
CA VAL A 236 6.52 -14.45 -6.33
C VAL A 236 7.41 -13.31 -6.83
N SER A 237 8.30 -13.59 -7.75
CA SER A 237 9.14 -12.59 -8.42
C SER A 237 9.55 -13.07 -9.80
N VAL A 238 10.38 -12.30 -10.48
CA VAL A 238 10.98 -12.73 -11.75
C VAL A 238 11.83 -14.01 -11.61
N ALA A 239 12.38 -14.26 -10.41
CA ALA A 239 13.24 -15.41 -10.10
C ALA A 239 12.59 -16.44 -9.15
N ARG A 240 11.41 -16.13 -8.57
CA ARG A 240 10.68 -17.02 -7.62
C ARG A 240 9.33 -17.38 -8.17
N LYS A 241 9.10 -18.67 -8.32
CA LYS A 241 7.78 -19.19 -8.74
C LYS A 241 6.73 -19.15 -7.63
N GLY A 242 7.17 -19.03 -6.38
CA GLY A 242 6.34 -18.98 -5.18
C GLY A 242 7.10 -19.63 -4.02
N GLN A 243 7.58 -18.80 -3.11
CA GLN A 243 8.20 -19.23 -1.85
C GLN A 243 7.19 -18.97 -0.74
N LEU A 244 6.89 -19.98 0.07
CA LEU A 244 6.04 -19.80 1.24
C LEU A 244 6.85 -19.19 2.37
N SER A 245 6.23 -18.27 3.09
CA SER A 245 6.75 -17.66 4.31
C SER A 245 5.97 -18.13 5.53
N LYS A 246 6.55 -17.92 6.71
CA LYS A 246 5.88 -18.15 7.98
C LYS A 246 4.70 -17.18 8.10
N VAL A 247 3.67 -17.65 8.78
CA VAL A 247 2.42 -16.93 9.00
C VAL A 247 2.26 -16.69 10.48
N SER A 248 1.86 -15.48 10.85
CA SER A 248 1.57 -15.10 12.24
C SER A 248 0.32 -15.81 12.79
N ASP A 249 0.24 -15.82 14.08
CA ASP A 249 -0.92 -16.17 14.90
C ASP A 249 -1.45 -14.88 15.54
N GLU A 250 -2.50 -14.97 16.34
CA GLU A 250 -3.03 -13.86 17.14
C GLU A 250 -1.92 -13.23 18.01
N ASP A 251 -1.93 -11.92 18.15
CA ASP A 251 -1.09 -11.12 19.04
C ASP A 251 0.45 -11.26 18.84
N ASN A 252 0.92 -11.88 17.78
CA ASN A 252 2.35 -12.15 17.63
C ASN A 252 2.89 -11.77 16.26
N TRP A 253 3.96 -10.98 16.25
CA TRP A 253 4.77 -10.77 15.06
C TRP A 253 5.55 -12.03 14.70
N VAL A 254 5.51 -12.43 13.44
CA VAL A 254 6.31 -13.52 12.88
C VAL A 254 7.19 -12.99 11.77
N GLU A 255 8.45 -13.39 11.80
CA GLU A 255 9.47 -12.97 10.85
C GLU A 255 9.96 -14.14 10.02
N ASP A 256 10.18 -13.90 8.73
CA ASP A 256 10.80 -14.85 7.83
C ASP A 256 11.83 -14.15 6.95
N GLU A 257 13.04 -14.70 6.86
CA GLU A 257 14.15 -14.11 6.11
C GLU A 257 14.48 -14.93 4.88
N PHE A 258 14.71 -14.25 3.75
CA PHE A 258 15.17 -14.90 2.53
C PHE A 258 16.12 -14.01 1.73
N LYS A 259 17.02 -14.67 1.00
CA LYS A 259 17.98 -13.99 0.12
C LYS A 259 17.30 -13.44 -1.12
N ILE A 260 17.82 -12.33 -1.61
CA ILE A 260 17.44 -11.72 -2.88
C ILE A 260 18.36 -12.23 -4.00
N PHE A 261 17.77 -12.61 -5.13
CA PHE A 261 18.50 -12.96 -6.34
C PHE A 261 18.87 -11.70 -7.12
N ASP A 262 19.93 -11.75 -7.92
CA ASP A 262 20.36 -10.56 -8.68
C ASP A 262 19.31 -10.06 -9.67
N GLU A 263 18.51 -10.98 -10.22
CA GLU A 263 17.41 -10.67 -11.14
C GLU A 263 16.23 -9.94 -10.45
N GLU A 264 16.12 -10.03 -9.12
CA GLU A 264 15.08 -9.37 -8.33
C GLU A 264 15.43 -7.91 -7.99
N LYS A 265 16.71 -7.54 -8.10
CA LYS A 265 17.16 -6.18 -7.80
C LYS A 265 16.56 -5.15 -8.77
N ASN A 266 16.24 -3.98 -8.24
CA ASN A 266 15.56 -2.90 -8.95
C ASN A 266 14.19 -3.32 -9.53
N THR A 267 13.53 -4.27 -8.87
CA THR A 267 12.16 -4.70 -9.17
C THR A 267 11.33 -4.77 -7.89
N SER A 268 10.03 -4.90 -8.02
CA SER A 268 9.16 -5.26 -6.90
C SER A 268 9.07 -6.77 -6.76
N LEU A 269 8.91 -7.25 -5.52
CA LEU A 269 8.40 -8.59 -5.24
C LEU A 269 6.86 -8.54 -5.27
N ASP A 270 6.22 -9.67 -5.43
CA ASP A 270 4.78 -9.86 -5.26
C ASP A 270 4.58 -10.77 -4.04
N ILE A 271 4.20 -10.19 -2.92
CA ILE A 271 3.84 -10.92 -1.70
C ILE A 271 2.34 -11.10 -1.71
N GLN A 272 1.93 -12.36 -1.70
CA GLN A 272 0.55 -12.80 -1.90
C GLN A 272 -0.01 -13.37 -0.61
N PHE A 273 -1.20 -12.88 -0.21
CA PHE A 273 -1.96 -13.37 0.93
C PHE A 273 -3.11 -14.22 0.41
N ILE A 274 -3.13 -15.49 0.80
CA ILE A 274 -4.03 -16.52 0.25
C ILE A 274 -4.78 -17.15 1.41
N LYS A 275 -6.07 -16.85 1.55
CA LYS A 275 -6.93 -17.41 2.60
C LYS A 275 -7.17 -18.91 2.40
N ARG A 276 -7.19 -19.68 3.47
CA ARG A 276 -7.60 -21.10 3.43
C ARG A 276 -9.10 -21.23 3.18
N LYS A 277 -9.48 -22.20 2.35
CA LYS A 277 -10.90 -22.50 2.07
C LYS A 277 -11.68 -22.96 3.29
N THR A 278 -11.00 -23.48 4.30
CA THR A 278 -11.58 -24.02 5.52
C THR A 278 -11.47 -23.06 6.71
N SER A 279 -10.96 -21.86 6.50
CA SER A 279 -10.87 -20.87 7.56
C SER A 279 -12.28 -20.46 8.02
N PRO A 280 -12.58 -20.52 9.32
CA PRO A 280 -13.83 -20.02 9.87
C PRO A 280 -13.85 -18.49 10.00
N VAL A 281 -12.68 -17.86 10.03
CA VAL A 281 -12.54 -16.42 10.23
C VAL A 281 -12.96 -15.69 8.96
N LYS A 282 -13.84 -14.72 9.11
CA LYS A 282 -14.33 -13.91 7.98
C LYS A 282 -13.57 -12.60 7.82
N ASN A 283 -13.20 -12.01 8.94
CA ASN A 283 -12.59 -10.69 8.99
C ASN A 283 -11.08 -10.81 9.20
N ASN A 284 -10.37 -11.44 8.25
CA ASN A 284 -8.91 -11.50 8.35
C ASN A 284 -8.30 -10.14 8.06
N ASN A 285 -7.60 -9.64 9.04
CA ASN A 285 -6.73 -8.49 8.95
C ASN A 285 -5.27 -8.94 8.93
N VAL A 286 -4.39 -8.10 8.46
CA VAL A 286 -2.96 -8.37 8.52
C VAL A 286 -2.19 -7.06 8.50
N VAL A 287 -1.16 -6.99 9.33
CA VAL A 287 -0.13 -5.96 9.30
C VAL A 287 1.14 -6.57 8.74
N VAL A 288 1.81 -5.87 7.84
CA VAL A 288 3.00 -6.38 7.19
C VAL A 288 4.01 -5.30 6.89
N ASN A 289 5.28 -5.58 7.17
CA ASN A 289 6.41 -4.78 6.72
C ASN A 289 7.55 -5.66 6.21
N VAL A 290 8.45 -5.08 5.43
CA VAL A 290 9.63 -5.76 4.90
C VAL A 290 10.85 -4.89 5.14
N ARG A 291 11.91 -5.47 5.71
CA ARG A 291 13.19 -4.81 5.96
C ARG A 291 14.31 -5.50 5.19
N ASN A 292 15.29 -4.72 4.72
CA ASN A 292 16.50 -5.27 4.14
C ASN A 292 17.49 -5.72 5.25
N GLN A 293 18.64 -6.27 4.84
CA GLN A 293 19.70 -6.73 5.76
C GLN A 293 20.29 -5.63 6.65
N TYR A 294 20.05 -4.36 6.35
CA TYR A 294 20.47 -3.21 7.19
C TYR A 294 19.39 -2.77 8.17
N GLY A 295 18.23 -3.44 8.17
CA GLY A 295 17.05 -3.05 8.95
C GLY A 295 16.27 -1.87 8.36
N GLU A 296 16.61 -1.42 7.14
CA GLU A 296 15.88 -0.35 6.44
C GLU A 296 14.58 -0.92 5.87
N LEU A 297 13.47 -0.20 6.05
CA LEU A 297 12.17 -0.55 5.50
C LEU A 297 12.14 -0.42 3.98
N LEU A 298 11.52 -1.37 3.31
CA LEU A 298 11.28 -1.32 1.87
C LEU A 298 9.91 -0.70 1.58
N PRO A 299 9.80 0.23 0.64
CA PRO A 299 8.52 0.81 0.26
C PRO A 299 7.68 -0.21 -0.53
N PHE A 300 6.41 -0.31 -0.19
CA PHE A 300 5.39 -1.03 -0.95
C PHE A 300 4.75 -0.06 -1.92
N TYR A 301 5.05 -0.18 -3.20
CA TYR A 301 4.43 0.67 -4.22
C TYR A 301 3.08 0.08 -4.64
N VAL A 302 2.05 0.89 -4.53
CA VAL A 302 0.68 0.57 -4.96
C VAL A 302 0.61 0.24 -6.45
N ILE A 303 1.41 0.94 -7.27
CA ILE A 303 1.69 0.55 -8.65
C ILE A 303 3.14 0.04 -8.68
N PRO A 304 3.36 -1.27 -8.82
CA PRO A 304 4.70 -1.84 -8.74
C PRO A 304 5.60 -1.31 -9.86
N ILE A 305 6.82 -0.92 -9.48
CA ILE A 305 7.82 -0.40 -10.42
C ILE A 305 8.23 -1.53 -11.36
N GLY A 306 8.11 -1.30 -12.67
CA GLY A 306 8.35 -2.34 -13.68
C GLY A 306 7.14 -3.24 -13.96
N GLY A 307 5.97 -2.94 -13.36
CA GLY A 307 4.72 -3.70 -13.48
C GLY A 307 4.66 -4.88 -12.50
N VAL A 308 3.52 -5.56 -12.47
CA VAL A 308 3.29 -6.73 -11.59
C VAL A 308 4.32 -7.82 -11.88
N PRO A 309 5.10 -8.28 -10.87
CA PRO A 309 6.15 -9.26 -11.05
C PRO A 309 5.61 -10.61 -11.55
N LYS A 310 6.29 -11.21 -12.50
CA LYS A 310 5.95 -12.54 -13.02
C LYS A 310 7.21 -13.39 -13.11
N TYR A 311 7.10 -14.65 -12.65
CA TYR A 311 8.18 -15.60 -12.77
C TYR A 311 8.57 -15.85 -14.23
N LYS A 312 9.86 -15.74 -14.54
CA LYS A 312 10.39 -16.01 -15.89
C LYS A 312 10.74 -17.49 -16.02
N TYR A 313 10.02 -18.20 -16.88
CA TYR A 313 10.32 -19.59 -17.18
C TYR A 313 11.51 -19.68 -18.15
N GLU A 314 12.57 -20.42 -17.77
CA GLU A 314 13.60 -20.84 -18.71
C GLU A 314 13.14 -22.11 -19.46
N VAL A 315 12.93 -22.00 -20.75
CA VAL A 315 12.64 -23.16 -21.59
C VAL A 315 13.96 -23.79 -22.03
N ALA A 316 14.47 -24.73 -21.24
CA ALA A 316 15.61 -25.54 -21.63
C ALA A 316 15.19 -26.55 -22.73
N SER A 317 15.47 -26.25 -23.99
CA SER A 317 15.33 -27.24 -25.05
C SER A 317 16.44 -28.31 -24.95
N LYS A 318 16.14 -29.47 -24.37
CA LYS A 318 17.03 -30.61 -24.48
C LYS A 318 17.00 -31.10 -25.94
N ARG A 319 18.00 -30.77 -26.77
CA ARG A 319 18.25 -31.47 -28.01
C ARG A 319 18.50 -32.93 -27.66
N LYS A 320 17.59 -33.83 -28.04
CA LYS A 320 17.91 -35.26 -28.10
C LYS A 320 18.98 -35.42 -29.18
N VAL A 321 20.22 -35.64 -28.77
CA VAL A 321 21.25 -36.17 -29.67
C VAL A 321 20.81 -37.62 -29.99
N LYS A 322 20.51 -37.90 -31.29
CA LYS A 322 20.27 -39.24 -31.78
C LYS A 322 21.59 -39.96 -32.00
#